data_1965ee7157ca0238e7fbdee10feb4c7f
#
_entry.id   1965ee7157ca0238e7fbdee10feb4c7f
#
_cell.length_a   1.000
_cell.length_b   1.000
_cell.length_c   1.000
_cell.angle_alpha   90.00
_cell.angle_beta   90.00
_cell.angle_gamma   90.00
#
_symmetry.space_group_name_H-M   'P 1'
#
loop_
_entity.id
_entity.type
_entity.pdbx_description
1 polymer ?
#
loop_
_entity_poly.entity_id
_entity_poly.type
_entity_poly.pdbx_seq_one_letter_code
_entity_poly.pdbx_strand_id
1 'polypeptide(L)'
;MKKIGATKVALLTTMASLLLGGCSASSSGNPILDLLSDFMPPSPKEAALDLFDIYDADKRRRAVALIAASPFGHEEPYVRTYRVMLGRGSEGQVLPVDDDATVRATCAKALGMHGTVEDAELIAPLLKDKVSYVRWQAAQALQRIHNPIAVQPLIETLRMDEDSDVRQACAAALGQYPQPLVYDTLVGALSDPNYGVVQAAHQSLRTLTGQQFTSQGEAWIKWGSENRSTLFIDQQMYQFLPYQKPASIIDKVRFWKEREEVQPKLPIGKRPLEEEDVIAVEAMTPTDEEE
;
A
#
# COMPACT_ATOMS: atom_id res chain seq x y z
N MET A 1 -8.56 1.43 -51.74
CA MET A 1 -9.37 2.25 -50.85
C MET A 1 -10.73 1.54 -50.63
N LYS A 2 -10.90 0.81 -49.52
CA LYS A 2 -12.17 0.11 -49.20
C LYS A 2 -13.06 1.07 -48.39
N LYS A 3 -14.24 1.35 -48.92
CA LYS A 3 -15.29 2.14 -48.26
C LYS A 3 -15.76 1.40 -47.00
N ILE A 4 -15.48 1.96 -45.84
CA ILE A 4 -16.06 1.51 -44.57
C ILE A 4 -17.51 2.02 -44.54
N GLY A 5 -18.46 1.07 -44.51
CA GLY A 5 -19.86 1.36 -44.75
C GLY A 5 -20.49 2.25 -43.66
N ALA A 6 -21.28 3.20 -44.11
CA ALA A 6 -21.99 4.20 -43.31
C ALA A 6 -22.84 3.64 -42.11
N THR A 7 -23.19 2.36 -42.16
CA THR A 7 -23.95 1.65 -41.12
C THR A 7 -23.20 1.43 -39.82
N LYS A 8 -21.85 1.33 -39.83
CA LYS A 8 -21.07 1.17 -38.60
C LYS A 8 -20.83 2.50 -37.86
N VAL A 9 -20.86 3.61 -38.58
CA VAL A 9 -20.72 4.94 -37.96
C VAL A 9 -22.03 5.37 -37.29
N ALA A 10 -23.19 5.00 -37.85
CA ALA A 10 -24.48 5.31 -37.28
C ALA A 10 -24.74 4.56 -35.93
N LEU A 11 -24.20 3.33 -35.79
CA LEU A 11 -24.36 2.57 -34.53
C LEU A 11 -23.48 3.13 -33.40
N LEU A 12 -22.32 3.69 -33.70
CA LEU A 12 -21.43 4.32 -32.72
C LEU A 12 -21.92 5.70 -32.27
N THR A 13 -22.59 6.45 -33.15
CA THR A 13 -23.13 7.77 -32.80
C THR A 13 -24.41 7.67 -31.97
N THR A 14 -25.22 6.64 -32.16
CA THR A 14 -26.41 6.40 -31.30
C THR A 14 -26.04 5.91 -29.89
N MET A 15 -24.95 5.18 -29.72
CA MET A 15 -24.46 4.81 -28.37
C MET A 15 -23.82 5.99 -27.63
N ALA A 16 -23.17 6.92 -28.32
CA ALA A 16 -22.52 8.08 -27.69
C ALA A 16 -23.53 9.12 -27.19
N SER A 17 -24.68 9.26 -27.84
CA SER A 17 -25.74 10.19 -27.39
C SER A 17 -26.53 9.68 -26.17
N LEU A 18 -26.49 8.38 -25.88
CA LEU A 18 -27.12 7.78 -24.69
C LEU A 18 -26.27 7.94 -23.41
N LEU A 19 -24.99 8.29 -23.53
CA LEU A 19 -24.07 8.40 -22.39
C LEU A 19 -23.93 9.84 -21.82
N LEU A 20 -24.52 10.85 -22.46
CA LEU A 20 -24.36 12.26 -22.09
C LEU A 20 -25.57 12.89 -21.37
N GLY A 21 -26.62 12.13 -21.09
CA GLY A 21 -27.82 12.64 -20.43
C GLY A 21 -28.02 11.96 -19.07
N GLY A 22 -27.40 12.48 -18.02
CA GLY A 22 -27.65 11.84 -16.76
C GLY A 22 -27.12 12.51 -15.51
N CYS A 23 -27.78 13.52 -15.04
CA CYS A 23 -27.75 13.90 -13.62
C CYS A 23 -29.22 14.05 -13.18
N SER A 24 -29.77 13.01 -12.61
CA SER A 24 -30.74 13.06 -11.51
C SER A 24 -31.26 11.65 -11.25
N ALA A 25 -31.07 11.19 -10.01
CA ALA A 25 -31.66 9.96 -9.52
C ALA A 25 -33.20 10.21 -9.33
N SER A 26 -33.94 9.97 -10.39
CA SER A 26 -35.34 9.65 -10.35
C SER A 26 -35.50 8.44 -11.26
N SER A 27 -36.26 7.43 -10.81
CA SER A 27 -36.61 6.23 -11.59
C SER A 27 -36.98 6.65 -13.01
N SER A 28 -35.99 6.66 -13.89
CA SER A 28 -36.25 6.91 -15.31
C SER A 28 -36.85 5.62 -15.84
N GLY A 29 -38.11 5.62 -16.20
CA GLY A 29 -38.85 4.48 -16.72
C GLY A 29 -38.30 3.95 -18.05
N ASN A 30 -36.97 3.77 -18.11
CA ASN A 30 -36.29 3.20 -19.26
C ASN A 30 -35.76 1.80 -18.83
N PRO A 31 -36.43 0.72 -19.23
CA PRO A 31 -36.08 -0.65 -18.80
C PRO A 31 -34.67 -1.09 -19.19
N ILE A 32 -34.06 -0.42 -20.17
CA ILE A 32 -32.67 -0.72 -20.59
C ILE A 32 -31.68 -0.10 -19.60
N LEU A 33 -31.95 1.07 -19.04
CA LEU A 33 -31.09 1.70 -18.03
C LEU A 33 -31.19 0.98 -16.70
N ASP A 34 -32.37 0.50 -16.31
CA ASP A 34 -32.59 -0.31 -15.12
C ASP A 34 -31.86 -1.66 -15.24
N LEU A 35 -31.90 -2.29 -16.42
CA LEU A 35 -31.14 -3.52 -16.68
C LEU A 35 -29.63 -3.30 -16.67
N LEU A 36 -29.15 -2.14 -17.12
CA LEU A 36 -27.71 -1.80 -17.11
C LEU A 36 -27.23 -1.38 -15.71
N SER A 37 -28.12 -0.82 -14.87
CA SER A 37 -27.76 -0.44 -13.49
C SER A 37 -27.36 -1.66 -12.65
N ASP A 38 -27.98 -2.80 -12.87
CA ASP A 38 -27.64 -4.06 -12.18
C ASP A 38 -26.23 -4.59 -12.55
N PHE A 39 -25.70 -4.16 -13.69
CA PHE A 39 -24.34 -4.53 -14.14
C PHE A 39 -23.28 -3.44 -13.88
N MET A 40 -23.69 -2.24 -13.46
CA MET A 40 -22.76 -1.18 -13.10
C MET A 40 -22.36 -1.32 -11.63
N PRO A 41 -21.06 -1.22 -11.30
CA PRO A 41 -20.66 -1.19 -9.90
C PRO A 41 -21.33 0.01 -9.21
N PRO A 42 -21.78 -0.15 -7.95
CA PRO A 42 -22.38 0.93 -7.20
C PRO A 42 -21.44 2.14 -7.14
N SER A 43 -22.01 3.33 -7.13
CA SER A 43 -21.21 4.54 -6.89
C SER A 43 -20.61 4.48 -5.47
N PRO A 44 -19.50 5.17 -5.20
CA PRO A 44 -18.94 5.19 -3.86
C PRO A 44 -19.90 5.69 -2.78
N LYS A 45 -20.86 6.57 -3.13
CA LYS A 45 -21.90 7.03 -2.20
C LYS A 45 -22.94 5.94 -1.88
N GLU A 46 -23.34 5.17 -2.87
CA GLU A 46 -24.22 4.00 -2.67
C GLU A 46 -23.50 2.92 -1.88
N ALA A 47 -22.22 2.68 -2.18
CA ALA A 47 -21.39 1.75 -1.44
C ALA A 47 -21.24 2.11 0.04
N ALA A 48 -21.39 3.38 0.44
CA ALA A 48 -21.32 3.78 1.86
C ALA A 48 -22.38 3.09 2.74
N LEU A 49 -23.52 2.73 2.20
CA LEU A 49 -24.54 1.97 2.92
C LEU A 49 -24.12 0.51 3.13
N ASP A 50 -23.40 -0.06 2.16
CA ASP A 50 -22.92 -1.44 2.21
C ASP A 50 -21.79 -1.65 3.26
N LEU A 51 -21.14 -0.57 3.74
CA LEU A 51 -20.15 -0.65 4.82
C LEU A 51 -20.73 -1.27 6.10
N PHE A 52 -22.01 -1.11 6.33
CA PHE A 52 -22.69 -1.54 7.56
C PHE A 52 -23.54 -2.80 7.36
N ASP A 53 -23.45 -3.47 6.21
CA ASP A 53 -24.15 -4.73 5.99
C ASP A 53 -23.52 -5.84 6.82
N ILE A 54 -24.19 -6.21 7.92
CA ILE A 54 -23.68 -7.23 8.87
C ILE A 54 -23.78 -8.65 8.33
N TYR A 55 -24.56 -8.87 7.29
CA TYR A 55 -24.82 -10.20 6.73
C TYR A 55 -23.96 -10.53 5.51
N ASP A 56 -23.47 -9.51 4.79
CA ASP A 56 -22.74 -9.70 3.54
C ASP A 56 -21.33 -9.05 3.61
N ALA A 57 -20.35 -9.90 3.89
CA ALA A 57 -18.94 -9.49 3.95
C ALA A 57 -18.41 -9.00 2.59
N ASP A 58 -18.90 -9.58 1.48
CA ASP A 58 -18.49 -9.15 0.14
C ASP A 58 -18.96 -7.74 -0.18
N LYS A 59 -20.14 -7.34 0.28
CA LYS A 59 -20.61 -5.96 0.18
C LYS A 59 -19.73 -5.04 1.00
N ARG A 60 -19.44 -5.36 2.28
CA ARG A 60 -18.55 -4.56 3.12
C ARG A 60 -17.17 -4.39 2.47
N ARG A 61 -16.56 -5.47 2.01
CA ARG A 61 -15.27 -5.45 1.34
C ARG A 61 -15.27 -4.57 0.09
N ARG A 62 -16.30 -4.74 -0.78
CA ARG A 62 -16.43 -3.92 -2.00
C ARG A 62 -16.63 -2.45 -1.68
N ALA A 63 -17.43 -2.15 -0.67
CA ALA A 63 -17.67 -0.80 -0.19
C ALA A 63 -16.38 -0.13 0.29
N VAL A 64 -15.61 -0.78 1.17
CA VAL A 64 -14.30 -0.29 1.62
C VAL A 64 -13.38 -0.02 0.43
N ALA A 65 -13.29 -0.97 -0.51
CA ALA A 65 -12.39 -0.83 -1.66
C ALA A 65 -12.79 0.33 -2.59
N LEU A 66 -14.08 0.50 -2.87
CA LEU A 66 -14.59 1.57 -3.72
C LEU A 66 -14.40 2.95 -3.07
N ILE A 67 -14.72 3.07 -1.78
CA ILE A 67 -14.58 4.32 -1.06
C ILE A 67 -13.10 4.69 -0.92
N ALA A 68 -12.25 3.76 -0.51
CA ALA A 68 -10.81 4.02 -0.40
C ALA A 68 -10.16 4.41 -1.74
N ALA A 69 -10.69 3.93 -2.87
CA ALA A 69 -10.21 4.33 -4.20
C ALA A 69 -10.84 5.64 -4.73
N SER A 70 -11.77 6.24 -3.99
CA SER A 70 -12.44 7.49 -4.38
C SER A 70 -11.66 8.72 -3.88
N PRO A 71 -11.90 9.91 -4.46
CA PRO A 71 -11.27 11.16 -4.01
C PRO A 71 -11.57 11.53 -2.55
N PHE A 72 -12.67 11.03 -1.98
CA PHE A 72 -13.11 11.32 -0.60
C PHE A 72 -12.79 10.16 0.38
N GLY A 73 -12.09 9.12 -0.04
CA GLY A 73 -11.72 7.99 0.82
C GLY A 73 -10.86 8.35 2.03
N HIS A 74 -10.26 9.53 2.03
CA HIS A 74 -9.47 10.10 3.11
C HIS A 74 -10.30 10.87 4.15
N GLU A 75 -11.60 11.08 3.92
CA GLU A 75 -12.46 11.79 4.86
C GLU A 75 -12.66 11.00 6.15
N GLU A 76 -12.63 11.74 7.28
CA GLU A 76 -12.66 11.14 8.63
C GLU A 76 -13.79 10.12 8.87
N PRO A 77 -15.03 10.29 8.41
CA PRO A 77 -16.06 9.27 8.61
C PRO A 77 -15.69 7.89 8.03
N TYR A 78 -15.02 7.87 6.89
CA TYR A 78 -14.61 6.62 6.25
C TYR A 78 -13.38 6.03 6.90
N VAL A 79 -12.36 6.85 7.17
CA VAL A 79 -11.15 6.41 7.88
C VAL A 79 -11.51 5.83 9.26
N ARG A 80 -12.44 6.47 9.98
CA ARG A 80 -12.97 5.94 11.25
C ARG A 80 -13.65 4.58 11.06
N THR A 81 -14.43 4.41 9.99
CA THR A 81 -15.08 3.13 9.71
C THR A 81 -14.05 2.02 9.45
N TYR A 82 -12.96 2.30 8.73
CA TYR A 82 -11.88 1.32 8.55
C TYR A 82 -11.24 0.91 9.88
N ARG A 83 -11.05 1.87 10.81
CA ARG A 83 -10.55 1.61 12.16
C ARG A 83 -11.51 0.76 12.98
N VAL A 84 -12.81 1.05 12.90
CA VAL A 84 -13.87 0.30 13.61
C VAL A 84 -13.88 -1.16 13.14
N MET A 85 -13.81 -1.42 11.84
CA MET A 85 -13.76 -2.79 11.29
C MET A 85 -12.49 -3.55 11.70
N LEU A 86 -11.41 -2.85 12.06
CA LEU A 86 -10.19 -3.43 12.61
C LEU A 86 -10.15 -3.43 14.16
N GLY A 87 -11.25 -3.10 14.81
CA GLY A 87 -11.39 -3.23 16.26
C GLY A 87 -11.10 -1.96 17.07
N ARG A 88 -10.96 -0.78 16.45
CA ARG A 88 -10.77 0.49 17.17
C ARG A 88 -12.03 1.35 17.08
N GLY A 89 -12.74 1.46 18.18
CA GLY A 89 -13.89 2.35 18.35
C GLY A 89 -13.52 3.82 18.57
N SER A 90 -14.54 4.66 18.72
CA SER A 90 -14.37 6.04 19.14
C SER A 90 -13.70 6.09 20.52
N GLU A 91 -12.86 7.11 20.76
CA GLU A 91 -12.18 7.32 22.04
C GLU A 91 -11.27 6.14 22.50
N GLY A 92 -10.79 5.31 21.56
CA GLY A 92 -9.87 4.22 21.87
C GLY A 92 -10.53 2.95 22.39
N GLN A 93 -11.84 2.82 22.30
CA GLN A 93 -12.54 1.59 22.66
C GLN A 93 -12.03 0.42 21.81
N VAL A 94 -11.82 -0.73 22.44
CA VAL A 94 -11.54 -1.99 21.76
C VAL A 94 -12.86 -2.64 21.35
N LEU A 95 -13.03 -2.85 20.07
CA LEU A 95 -14.20 -3.49 19.47
C LEU A 95 -13.82 -4.87 18.90
N PRO A 96 -14.79 -5.73 18.63
CA PRO A 96 -14.54 -6.93 17.83
C PRO A 96 -14.01 -6.55 16.43
N VAL A 97 -12.99 -7.27 16.00
CA VAL A 97 -12.47 -7.16 14.63
C VAL A 97 -13.43 -7.86 13.68
N ASP A 98 -13.58 -7.36 12.45
CA ASP A 98 -14.46 -8.00 11.45
C ASP A 98 -14.06 -9.46 11.23
N ASP A 99 -15.03 -10.37 11.25
CA ASP A 99 -14.83 -11.81 11.14
C ASP A 99 -14.26 -12.22 9.78
N ASP A 100 -14.59 -11.46 8.73
CA ASP A 100 -14.15 -11.77 7.38
C ASP A 100 -12.74 -11.26 7.11
N ALA A 101 -11.86 -12.17 6.70
CA ALA A 101 -10.45 -11.88 6.43
C ALA A 101 -10.27 -10.87 5.28
N THR A 102 -11.13 -10.91 4.26
CA THR A 102 -11.00 -10.01 3.11
C THR A 102 -11.43 -8.58 3.44
N VAL A 103 -12.37 -8.42 4.37
CA VAL A 103 -12.73 -7.12 4.94
C VAL A 103 -11.55 -6.56 5.74
N ARG A 104 -10.98 -7.35 6.66
CA ARG A 104 -9.80 -6.93 7.44
C ARG A 104 -8.64 -6.51 6.56
N ALA A 105 -8.31 -7.32 5.55
CA ALA A 105 -7.24 -7.03 4.59
C ALA A 105 -7.50 -5.72 3.83
N THR A 106 -8.75 -5.50 3.39
CA THR A 106 -9.11 -4.30 2.63
C THR A 106 -9.09 -3.05 3.51
N CYS A 107 -9.49 -3.16 4.78
CA CYS A 107 -9.39 -2.06 5.75
C CYS A 107 -7.93 -1.72 6.08
N ALA A 108 -7.05 -2.72 6.26
CA ALA A 108 -5.61 -2.49 6.45
C ALA A 108 -5.01 -1.74 5.25
N LYS A 109 -5.35 -2.16 4.02
CA LYS A 109 -4.98 -1.45 2.79
C LYS A 109 -5.49 -0.02 2.75
N ALA A 110 -6.76 0.21 3.12
CA ALA A 110 -7.38 1.54 3.13
C ALA A 110 -6.67 2.48 4.14
N LEU A 111 -6.34 1.98 5.34
CA LEU A 111 -5.55 2.74 6.31
C LEU A 111 -4.12 3.01 5.83
N GLY A 112 -3.49 2.08 5.12
CA GLY A 112 -2.19 2.32 4.47
C GLY A 112 -2.24 3.39 3.36
N MET A 113 -3.44 3.74 2.86
CA MET A 113 -3.65 4.80 1.87
C MET A 113 -4.03 6.15 2.50
N HIS A 114 -4.84 6.12 3.54
CA HIS A 114 -5.55 7.29 4.08
C HIS A 114 -5.44 7.45 5.60
N GLY A 115 -4.79 6.52 6.28
CA GLY A 115 -4.63 6.54 7.72
C GLY A 115 -3.61 7.55 8.22
N THR A 116 -3.25 7.41 9.47
CA THR A 116 -2.24 8.23 10.16
C THR A 116 -1.12 7.35 10.73
N VAL A 117 -0.12 7.97 11.33
CA VAL A 117 1.03 7.24 11.94
C VAL A 117 0.55 6.30 13.06
N GLU A 118 -0.48 6.70 13.79
CA GLU A 118 -1.04 5.95 14.94
C GLU A 118 -1.77 4.67 14.48
N ASP A 119 -2.18 4.59 13.22
CA ASP A 119 -2.85 3.39 12.69
C ASP A 119 -1.89 2.19 12.57
N ALA A 120 -0.57 2.41 12.64
CA ALA A 120 0.39 1.32 12.72
C ALA A 120 0.16 0.41 13.93
N GLU A 121 -0.29 0.94 15.07
CA GLU A 121 -0.64 0.16 16.27
C GLU A 121 -1.81 -0.81 16.02
N LEU A 122 -2.74 -0.40 15.18
CA LEU A 122 -3.91 -1.19 14.80
C LEU A 122 -3.56 -2.23 13.73
N ILE A 123 -2.65 -1.90 12.83
CA ILE A 123 -2.26 -2.75 11.71
C ILE A 123 -1.22 -3.80 12.10
N ALA A 124 -0.25 -3.46 12.98
CA ALA A 124 0.83 -4.37 13.34
C ALA A 124 0.36 -5.73 13.90
N PRO A 125 -0.70 -5.82 14.73
CA PRO A 125 -1.24 -7.10 15.17
C PRO A 125 -1.75 -7.99 14.03
N LEU A 126 -2.19 -7.42 12.90
CA LEU A 126 -2.65 -8.16 11.72
C LEU A 126 -1.54 -8.95 11.04
N LEU A 127 -0.26 -8.68 11.33
CA LEU A 127 0.86 -9.53 10.91
C LEU A 127 0.81 -10.94 11.53
N LYS A 128 -0.03 -11.16 12.55
CA LYS A 128 -0.28 -12.47 13.18
C LYS A 128 -1.66 -13.06 12.80
N ASP A 129 -2.33 -12.49 11.79
CA ASP A 129 -3.62 -13.02 11.34
C ASP A 129 -3.46 -14.44 10.80
N LYS A 130 -4.48 -15.28 11.02
CA LYS A 130 -4.52 -16.66 10.52
C LYS A 130 -4.46 -16.78 8.99
N VAL A 131 -4.91 -15.73 8.27
CA VAL A 131 -4.97 -15.71 6.81
C VAL A 131 -3.79 -14.93 6.24
N SER A 132 -2.95 -15.56 5.42
CA SER A 132 -1.73 -14.95 4.86
C SER A 132 -2.01 -13.68 4.07
N TYR A 133 -3.13 -13.62 3.35
CA TYR A 133 -3.54 -12.43 2.61
C TYR A 133 -3.73 -11.21 3.53
N VAL A 134 -4.24 -11.40 4.76
CA VAL A 134 -4.35 -10.31 5.75
C VAL A 134 -2.96 -9.87 6.21
N ARG A 135 -2.08 -10.84 6.54
CA ARG A 135 -0.70 -10.56 6.94
C ARG A 135 0.07 -9.79 5.86
N TRP A 136 -0.09 -10.20 4.61
CA TRP A 136 0.51 -9.53 3.47
C TRP A 136 0.02 -8.08 3.31
N GLN A 137 -1.30 -7.85 3.40
CA GLN A 137 -1.86 -6.50 3.32
C GLN A 137 -1.44 -5.62 4.52
N ALA A 138 -1.31 -6.22 5.71
CA ALA A 138 -0.78 -5.52 6.88
C ALA A 138 0.68 -5.07 6.66
N ALA A 139 1.55 -5.96 6.16
CA ALA A 139 2.93 -5.60 5.83
C ALA A 139 3.00 -4.48 4.78
N GLN A 140 2.16 -4.53 3.74
CA GLN A 140 2.08 -3.46 2.73
C GLN A 140 1.53 -2.15 3.28
N ALA A 141 0.60 -2.19 4.23
CA ALA A 141 0.09 -0.98 4.88
C ALA A 141 1.18 -0.36 5.78
N LEU A 142 1.91 -1.18 6.55
CA LEU A 142 3.05 -0.73 7.36
C LEU A 142 4.23 -0.22 6.51
N GLN A 143 4.37 -0.68 5.28
CA GLN A 143 5.30 -0.08 4.32
C GLN A 143 4.98 1.39 4.01
N ARG A 144 3.70 1.76 4.06
CA ARG A 144 3.19 3.10 3.74
C ARG A 144 3.04 4.01 4.94
N ILE A 145 3.18 3.46 6.15
CA ILE A 145 3.09 4.18 7.42
C ILE A 145 4.42 4.02 8.15
N HIS A 146 5.10 5.14 8.39
CA HIS A 146 6.36 5.13 9.13
C HIS A 146 6.10 5.27 10.62
N ASN A 147 6.17 4.14 11.35
CA ASN A 147 6.08 4.11 12.80
C ASN A 147 6.99 3.01 13.36
N PRO A 148 7.94 3.34 14.25
CA PRO A 148 8.90 2.38 14.83
C PRO A 148 8.27 1.18 15.51
N ILE A 149 7.02 1.26 15.97
CA ILE A 149 6.29 0.13 16.59
C ILE A 149 6.16 -1.07 15.63
N ALA A 150 6.20 -0.82 14.31
CA ALA A 150 6.11 -1.85 13.30
C ALA A 150 7.39 -2.69 13.14
N VAL A 151 8.54 -2.17 13.59
CA VAL A 151 9.86 -2.79 13.31
C VAL A 151 9.92 -4.22 13.84
N GLN A 152 9.64 -4.41 15.13
CA GLN A 152 9.76 -5.73 15.75
C GLN A 152 8.77 -6.75 15.15
N PRO A 153 7.47 -6.43 15.00
CA PRO A 153 6.53 -7.32 14.32
C PRO A 153 6.94 -7.68 12.88
N LEU A 154 7.45 -6.72 12.09
CA LEU A 154 7.92 -6.96 10.73
C LEU A 154 9.15 -7.89 10.70
N ILE A 155 10.10 -7.74 11.64
CA ILE A 155 11.26 -8.61 11.79
C ILE A 155 10.82 -10.05 12.10
N GLU A 156 9.94 -10.22 13.08
CA GLU A 156 9.40 -11.53 13.47
C GLU A 156 8.73 -12.22 12.29
N THR A 157 7.86 -11.49 11.58
CA THR A 157 7.14 -12.02 10.41
C THR A 157 8.08 -12.34 9.26
N LEU A 158 9.08 -11.49 8.95
CA LEU A 158 10.07 -11.78 7.92
C LEU A 158 10.84 -13.08 8.20
N ARG A 159 11.15 -13.36 9.46
CA ARG A 159 11.92 -14.54 9.85
C ARG A 159 11.10 -15.83 9.89
N MET A 160 9.82 -15.75 10.22
CA MET A 160 9.03 -16.91 10.67
C MET A 160 7.82 -17.21 9.79
N ASP A 161 7.36 -16.30 8.93
CA ASP A 161 6.16 -16.52 8.14
C ASP A 161 6.37 -17.63 7.09
N GLU A 162 5.41 -18.50 6.98
CA GLU A 162 5.42 -19.57 5.98
C GLU A 162 5.23 -19.07 4.54
N ASP A 163 4.49 -17.97 4.38
CA ASP A 163 4.15 -17.37 3.08
C ASP A 163 5.27 -16.43 2.62
N SER A 164 5.84 -16.72 1.46
CA SER A 164 6.94 -15.93 0.89
C SER A 164 6.52 -14.52 0.49
N ASP A 165 5.26 -14.30 0.09
CA ASP A 165 4.79 -12.98 -0.30
C ASP A 165 4.67 -12.07 0.93
N VAL A 166 4.31 -12.64 2.07
CA VAL A 166 4.30 -11.95 3.37
C VAL A 166 5.74 -11.58 3.75
N ARG A 167 6.68 -12.53 3.70
CA ARG A 167 8.09 -12.25 4.01
C ARG A 167 8.68 -11.17 3.08
N GLN A 168 8.38 -11.24 1.78
CA GLN A 168 8.80 -10.23 0.80
C GLN A 168 8.27 -8.84 1.16
N ALA A 169 6.98 -8.72 1.51
CA ALA A 169 6.38 -7.45 1.90
C ALA A 169 7.00 -6.89 3.19
N CYS A 170 7.32 -7.76 4.17
CA CYS A 170 8.00 -7.36 5.40
C CYS A 170 9.43 -6.87 5.12
N ALA A 171 10.20 -7.57 4.27
CA ALA A 171 11.53 -7.14 3.87
C ALA A 171 11.51 -5.76 3.21
N ALA A 172 10.54 -5.51 2.32
CA ALA A 172 10.35 -4.21 1.68
C ALA A 172 9.95 -3.11 2.68
N ALA A 173 9.06 -3.43 3.64
CA ALA A 173 8.63 -2.47 4.66
C ALA A 173 9.76 -2.08 5.61
N LEU A 174 10.66 -3.00 5.95
CA LEU A 174 11.81 -2.75 6.83
C LEU A 174 12.82 -1.78 6.22
N GLY A 175 12.89 -1.63 4.90
CA GLY A 175 13.81 -0.73 4.21
C GLY A 175 13.67 0.76 4.56
N GLN A 176 12.67 1.14 5.34
CA GLN A 176 12.50 2.52 5.82
C GLN A 176 13.09 2.79 7.22
N TYR A 177 13.61 1.76 7.91
CA TYR A 177 14.08 1.86 9.30
C TYR A 177 15.59 1.64 9.40
N PRO A 178 16.41 2.70 9.53
CA PRO A 178 17.85 2.61 9.65
C PRO A 178 18.25 2.17 11.07
N GLN A 179 18.12 0.89 11.35
CA GLN A 179 18.47 0.27 12.63
C GLN A 179 19.38 -0.92 12.42
N PRO A 180 20.43 -1.11 13.26
CA PRO A 180 21.36 -2.23 13.13
C PRO A 180 20.67 -3.60 13.13
N LEU A 181 19.62 -3.79 13.93
CA LEU A 181 18.84 -5.03 13.95
C LEU A 181 18.08 -5.28 12.63
N VAL A 182 17.58 -4.23 12.00
CA VAL A 182 16.94 -4.32 10.69
C VAL A 182 17.96 -4.71 9.62
N TYR A 183 19.14 -4.07 9.65
CA TYR A 183 20.24 -4.42 8.75
C TYR A 183 20.59 -5.91 8.85
N ASP A 184 20.86 -6.41 10.05
CA ASP A 184 21.21 -7.81 10.28
C ASP A 184 20.11 -8.78 9.83
N THR A 185 18.86 -8.39 10.05
CA THR A 185 17.70 -9.20 9.62
C THR A 185 17.58 -9.25 8.10
N LEU A 186 17.79 -8.14 7.41
CA LEU A 186 17.75 -8.07 5.95
C LEU A 186 18.93 -8.82 5.32
N VAL A 187 20.14 -8.75 5.93
CA VAL A 187 21.29 -9.56 5.50
C VAL A 187 20.98 -11.05 5.63
N GLY A 188 20.35 -11.47 6.73
CA GLY A 188 19.86 -12.85 6.89
C GLY A 188 18.86 -13.27 5.81
N ALA A 189 17.96 -12.36 5.41
CA ALA A 189 16.95 -12.61 4.38
C ALA A 189 17.53 -12.74 2.95
N LEU A 190 18.80 -12.37 2.71
CA LEU A 190 19.49 -12.65 1.45
C LEU A 190 19.70 -14.16 1.20
N SER A 191 19.54 -14.99 2.22
CA SER A 191 19.58 -16.45 2.12
C SER A 191 18.22 -17.10 2.07
N ASP A 192 17.14 -16.33 1.89
CA ASP A 192 15.78 -16.87 1.78
C ASP A 192 15.65 -17.75 0.52
N PRO A 193 14.94 -18.90 0.60
CA PRO A 193 14.75 -19.76 -0.57
C PRO A 193 13.90 -19.08 -1.69
N ASN A 194 13.11 -18.07 -1.36
CA ASN A 194 12.30 -17.33 -2.34
C ASN A 194 13.07 -16.11 -2.88
N TYR A 195 13.24 -16.09 -4.20
CA TYR A 195 13.94 -15.01 -4.87
C TYR A 195 13.31 -13.61 -4.66
N GLY A 196 11.98 -13.53 -4.55
CA GLY A 196 11.27 -12.27 -4.27
C GLY A 196 11.67 -11.66 -2.92
N VAL A 197 11.83 -12.51 -1.91
CA VAL A 197 12.31 -12.09 -0.57
C VAL A 197 13.75 -11.58 -0.64
N VAL A 198 14.64 -12.33 -1.34
CA VAL A 198 16.03 -11.92 -1.55
C VAL A 198 16.11 -10.56 -2.23
N GLN A 199 15.32 -10.33 -3.29
CA GLN A 199 15.32 -9.05 -4.00
C GLN A 199 14.79 -7.90 -3.15
N ALA A 200 13.73 -8.13 -2.37
CA ALA A 200 13.18 -7.12 -1.47
C ALA A 200 14.18 -6.75 -0.36
N ALA A 201 14.83 -7.74 0.24
CA ALA A 201 15.88 -7.53 1.25
C ALA A 201 17.08 -6.79 0.67
N HIS A 202 17.55 -7.20 -0.51
CA HIS A 202 18.66 -6.55 -1.21
C HIS A 202 18.35 -5.07 -1.53
N GLN A 203 17.18 -4.78 -2.08
CA GLN A 203 16.76 -3.41 -2.37
C GLN A 203 16.67 -2.57 -1.09
N SER A 204 16.14 -3.14 0.00
CA SER A 204 16.04 -2.48 1.29
C SER A 204 17.42 -2.17 1.90
N LEU A 205 18.38 -3.10 1.80
CA LEU A 205 19.77 -2.88 2.21
C LEU A 205 20.43 -1.74 1.42
N ARG A 206 20.24 -1.71 0.10
CA ARG A 206 20.75 -0.62 -0.75
C ARG A 206 20.16 0.73 -0.35
N THR A 207 18.87 0.78 -0.06
CA THR A 207 18.20 2.00 0.39
C THR A 207 18.73 2.47 1.75
N LEU A 208 18.91 1.54 2.69
CA LEU A 208 19.40 1.87 4.04
C LEU A 208 20.85 2.31 4.10
N THR A 209 21.71 1.76 3.22
CA THR A 209 23.16 1.95 3.32
C THR A 209 23.80 2.74 2.18
N GLY A 210 23.06 2.98 1.08
CA GLY A 210 23.61 3.56 -0.14
C GLY A 210 24.53 2.61 -0.93
N GLN A 211 24.91 1.46 -0.36
CA GLN A 211 25.88 0.55 -0.97
C GLN A 211 25.29 -0.22 -2.16
N GLN A 212 26.14 -0.53 -3.14
CA GLN A 212 25.75 -1.16 -4.41
C GLN A 212 26.30 -2.61 -4.55
N PHE A 213 26.34 -3.35 -3.45
CA PHE A 213 26.76 -4.76 -3.49
C PHE A 213 25.71 -5.60 -4.23
N THR A 214 26.11 -6.82 -4.62
CA THR A 214 25.19 -7.82 -5.16
C THR A 214 24.29 -8.39 -4.04
N SER A 215 23.34 -9.25 -4.39
CA SER A 215 22.51 -9.96 -3.40
C SER A 215 23.25 -11.09 -2.66
N GLN A 216 24.55 -11.28 -2.88
CA GLN A 216 25.37 -12.23 -2.13
C GLN A 216 25.66 -11.71 -0.72
N GLY A 217 25.26 -12.46 0.29
CA GLY A 217 25.31 -12.04 1.69
C GLY A 217 26.72 -11.76 2.24
N GLU A 218 27.77 -12.43 1.70
CA GLU A 218 29.14 -12.30 2.20
C GLU A 218 29.67 -10.87 2.18
N ALA A 219 29.43 -10.14 1.08
CA ALA A 219 29.88 -8.76 0.95
C ALA A 219 29.19 -7.85 2.00
N TRP A 220 27.88 -8.08 2.21
CA TRP A 220 27.10 -7.34 3.22
C TRP A 220 27.58 -7.65 4.63
N ILE A 221 27.83 -8.93 4.97
CA ILE A 221 28.32 -9.34 6.29
C ILE A 221 29.67 -8.68 6.59
N LYS A 222 30.61 -8.78 5.64
CA LYS A 222 31.97 -8.21 5.80
C LYS A 222 31.86 -6.68 5.98
N TRP A 223 31.23 -5.99 5.06
CA TRP A 223 31.10 -4.53 5.10
C TRP A 223 30.38 -4.06 6.38
N GLY A 224 29.29 -4.73 6.79
CA GLY A 224 28.55 -4.38 7.98
C GLY A 224 29.33 -4.57 9.28
N SER A 225 30.26 -5.55 9.33
CA SER A 225 31.14 -5.73 10.49
C SER A 225 32.22 -4.65 10.59
N GLU A 226 32.70 -4.16 9.45
CA GLU A 226 33.76 -3.13 9.37
C GLU A 226 33.21 -1.71 9.55
N ASN A 227 31.89 -1.49 9.25
CA ASN A 227 31.26 -0.16 9.23
C ASN A 227 30.07 -0.04 10.22
N ARG A 228 30.11 -0.73 11.36
CA ARG A 228 28.97 -0.84 12.29
C ARG A 228 28.44 0.51 12.80
N SER A 229 29.30 1.48 13.02
CA SER A 229 28.97 2.82 13.49
C SER A 229 28.45 3.76 12.36
N THR A 230 28.72 3.43 11.11
CA THR A 230 28.48 4.28 9.95
C THR A 230 27.51 3.65 8.93
N LEU A 231 26.78 2.59 9.32
CA LEU A 231 25.92 1.79 8.43
C LEU A 231 24.94 2.62 7.60
N PHE A 232 24.49 3.76 8.10
CA PHE A 232 23.36 4.51 7.53
C PHE A 232 23.74 5.95 7.11
N ILE A 233 25.02 6.29 7.06
CA ILE A 233 25.47 7.65 6.65
C ILE A 233 25.01 7.96 5.23
N ASP A 234 25.13 7.00 4.31
CA ASP A 234 24.76 7.16 2.90
C ASP A 234 23.34 6.70 2.62
N GLN A 235 22.44 6.66 3.64
CA GLN A 235 21.08 6.20 3.45
C GLN A 235 20.34 6.98 2.36
N GLN A 236 19.64 6.25 1.51
CA GLN A 236 18.80 6.86 0.50
C GLN A 236 17.40 7.13 1.04
N MET A 237 16.70 8.10 0.47
CA MET A 237 15.32 8.37 0.81
C MET A 237 14.45 7.16 0.46
N TYR A 238 13.81 6.58 1.47
CA TYR A 238 12.88 5.48 1.25
C TYR A 238 11.62 5.99 0.57
N GLN A 239 11.25 5.37 -0.53
CA GLN A 239 10.04 5.69 -1.28
C GLN A 239 9.33 4.40 -1.69
N PHE A 240 8.01 4.44 -1.83
CA PHE A 240 7.22 3.34 -2.35
C PHE A 240 6.37 3.78 -3.54
N LEU A 241 6.04 2.84 -4.43
CA LEU A 241 5.10 3.09 -5.51
C LEU A 241 3.67 2.98 -4.97
N PRO A 242 2.85 4.03 -5.10
CA PRO A 242 1.47 3.99 -4.68
C PRO A 242 0.66 2.98 -5.50
N TYR A 243 -0.47 2.53 -4.94
CA TYR A 243 -1.36 1.62 -5.62
C TYR A 243 -1.87 2.25 -6.93
N GLN A 244 -1.69 1.52 -8.03
CA GLN A 244 -2.26 1.88 -9.32
C GLN A 244 -3.59 1.19 -9.50
N LYS A 245 -4.64 1.96 -9.78
CA LYS A 245 -5.92 1.39 -10.19
C LYS A 245 -5.71 0.61 -11.50
N PRO A 246 -6.19 -0.63 -11.60
CA PRO A 246 -6.13 -1.36 -12.86
C PRO A 246 -6.76 -0.54 -13.98
N ALA A 247 -6.10 -0.49 -15.14
CA ALA A 247 -6.60 0.23 -16.30
C ALA A 247 -7.99 -0.29 -16.69
N SER A 248 -8.96 0.60 -16.75
CA SER A 248 -10.31 0.25 -17.21
C SER A 248 -10.28 -0.18 -18.68
N ILE A 249 -11.36 -0.85 -19.15
CA ILE A 249 -11.49 -1.20 -20.58
C ILE A 249 -11.42 0.08 -21.44
N ILE A 250 -11.98 1.17 -20.97
CA ILE A 250 -11.95 2.48 -21.63
C ILE A 250 -10.52 3.02 -21.71
N ASP A 251 -9.74 2.89 -20.65
CA ASP A 251 -8.32 3.30 -20.63
C ASP A 251 -7.47 2.46 -21.60
N LYS A 252 -7.79 1.17 -21.74
CA LYS A 252 -7.13 0.28 -22.70
C LYS A 252 -7.46 0.63 -24.15
N VAL A 253 -8.65 1.14 -24.41
CA VAL A 253 -9.08 1.58 -25.76
C VAL A 253 -8.52 2.97 -26.11
N ARG A 254 -8.29 3.80 -25.12
CA ARG A 254 -7.67 5.14 -25.28
C ARG A 254 -6.14 5.04 -25.37
N PHE A 255 -5.64 4.30 -26.36
CA PHE A 255 -4.20 4.10 -26.57
C PHE A 255 -3.41 5.41 -26.87
N TRP A 256 -4.10 6.52 -27.18
CA TRP A 256 -3.53 7.85 -27.43
C TRP A 256 -3.37 8.70 -26.14
N LYS A 257 -3.91 8.27 -24.99
CA LYS A 257 -3.71 8.95 -23.73
C LYS A 257 -2.39 8.46 -23.13
N GLU A 258 -1.45 9.35 -22.95
CA GLU A 258 -0.23 9.05 -22.21
C GLU A 258 -0.61 8.53 -20.81
N ARG A 259 0.02 7.44 -20.40
CA ARG A 259 -0.14 6.93 -19.03
C ARG A 259 0.58 7.89 -18.11
N GLU A 260 -0.13 8.41 -17.12
CA GLU A 260 0.51 9.18 -16.06
C GLU A 260 1.57 8.31 -15.37
N GLU A 261 2.82 8.76 -15.40
CA GLU A 261 3.88 8.14 -14.64
C GLU A 261 3.55 8.25 -13.15
N VAL A 262 3.50 7.10 -12.48
CA VAL A 262 3.22 7.07 -11.05
C VAL A 262 4.46 7.51 -10.31
N GLN A 263 4.37 8.68 -9.67
CA GLN A 263 5.46 9.20 -8.86
C GLN A 263 5.59 8.41 -7.55
N PRO A 264 6.81 8.03 -7.16
CA PRO A 264 7.08 7.45 -5.85
C PRO A 264 6.64 8.39 -4.72
N LYS A 265 6.17 7.83 -3.61
CA LYS A 265 5.71 8.59 -2.44
C LYS A 265 6.50 8.19 -1.19
N LEU A 266 6.60 9.15 -0.27
CA LEU A 266 7.10 8.89 1.08
C LEU A 266 6.03 8.20 1.93
N PRO A 267 6.41 7.34 2.88
CA PRO A 267 5.51 6.85 3.90
C PRO A 267 4.88 7.97 4.72
N ILE A 268 3.65 7.75 5.16
CA ILE A 268 2.96 8.65 6.09
C ILE A 268 3.82 8.75 7.36
N GLY A 269 4.09 9.97 7.81
CA GLY A 269 4.93 10.25 8.98
C GLY A 269 6.43 10.37 8.70
N LYS A 270 6.92 10.05 7.51
CA LYS A 270 8.31 10.28 7.12
C LYS A 270 8.43 11.64 6.44
N ARG A 271 9.34 12.48 6.94
CA ARG A 271 9.67 13.78 6.32
C ARG A 271 10.73 13.58 5.23
N PRO A 272 10.78 14.44 4.20
CA PRO A 272 11.96 14.57 3.35
C PRO A 272 13.19 14.82 4.23
N LEU A 273 14.33 14.28 3.83
CA LEU A 273 15.61 14.67 4.48
C LEU A 273 15.83 16.14 4.14
N GLU A 274 15.76 17.02 5.12
CA GLU A 274 16.13 18.41 4.97
C GLU A 274 17.66 18.51 5.05
N GLU A 275 18.26 19.48 4.37
CA GLU A 275 19.74 19.66 4.37
C GLU A 275 20.29 19.82 5.79
N GLU A 276 19.48 20.30 6.74
CA GLU A 276 19.85 20.43 8.15
C GLU A 276 20.01 19.07 8.86
N ASP A 277 19.27 18.03 8.46
CA ASP A 277 19.40 16.69 9.04
C ASP A 277 20.72 16.02 8.61
N VAL A 278 21.22 16.32 7.42
CA VAL A 278 22.50 15.82 6.91
C VAL A 278 23.65 16.47 7.68
N ILE A 279 23.57 17.79 7.96
CA ILE A 279 24.58 18.54 8.72
C ILE A 279 24.63 18.06 10.18
N ALA A 280 23.50 17.71 10.78
CA ALA A 280 23.45 17.21 12.16
C ALA A 280 24.11 15.83 12.31
N VAL A 281 24.06 14.98 11.29
CA VAL A 281 24.75 13.67 11.27
C VAL A 281 26.26 13.86 11.09
N GLU A 282 26.69 14.79 10.26
CA GLU A 282 28.12 15.13 10.10
C GLU A 282 28.71 15.75 11.37
N ALA A 283 27.93 16.54 12.13
CA ALA A 283 28.38 17.16 13.37
C ALA A 283 28.47 16.16 14.56
N MET A 284 27.85 14.99 14.46
CA MET A 284 27.91 13.90 15.45
C MET A 284 29.02 12.89 15.18
N THR A 285 29.73 12.96 14.05
CA THR A 285 30.92 12.17 13.81
C THR A 285 32.08 12.75 14.59
N PRO A 286 32.72 11.98 15.52
CA PRO A 286 33.93 12.44 16.17
C PRO A 286 34.98 12.69 15.09
N THR A 287 35.44 13.91 14.97
CA THR A 287 36.65 14.21 14.21
C THR A 287 37.82 13.56 14.94
N ASP A 288 38.35 12.46 14.40
CA ASP A 288 39.67 11.93 14.78
C ASP A 288 40.75 12.90 14.27
N GLU A 289 40.78 14.07 14.88
CA GLU A 289 41.93 14.98 14.82
C GLU A 289 42.27 15.36 16.26
N GLU A 290 43.15 14.56 16.84
CA GLU A 290 44.20 14.99 17.78
C GLU A 290 45.00 13.76 18.22
N GLU A 291 46.11 13.60 17.62
CA GLU A 291 47.55 13.38 17.91
C GLU A 291 48.19 12.31 17.02
#